data_8bf1d2c3a1e888905abd2ccc51d15275
#
_entry.id   8bf1d2c3a1e888905abd2ccc51d15275
#
_cell.length_a   1.000
_cell.length_b   1.000
_cell.length_c   1.000
_cell.angle_alpha   90.00
_cell.angle_beta   90.00
_cell.angle_gamma   90.00
#
_symmetry.space_group_name_H-M   'P 1'
#
loop_
_entity.id
_entity.type
_entity.pdbx_description
1 polymer ?
#
loop_
_entity_poly.entity_id
_entity_poly.type
_entity_poly.pdbx_seq_one_letter_code
_entity_poly.pdbx_strand_id
1 'polypeptide(L)'
;MAYFPAFLKLDNKKILIVGGGYIAYEKLGHLLDFTKDISVIALELSGDMAKGIKENSLLFEKRAYKTGDIKEFAVVIVAVDDIPLQAEIFAESKQYNCLCNSVDSVDYCDFIFPSYIKKDNLTIAVSTSGASPAMAKHLRIYLQNLIPDSIGEFLQEMKDLRKTLPKGKERMKMLDEKAKNYIEKWSNR
;
A
#
# COMPACT_ATOMS: atom_id res chain seq x y z
N MET A 1 13.13 -2.56 -16.05
CA MET A 1 12.75 -3.44 -14.92
C MET A 1 11.31 -3.93 -15.11
N ALA A 2 11.00 -5.14 -14.67
CA ALA A 2 9.64 -5.68 -14.71
C ALA A 2 9.15 -5.90 -13.27
N TYR A 3 8.01 -5.29 -12.91
CA TYR A 3 7.36 -5.50 -11.62
C TYR A 3 6.22 -6.50 -11.75
N PHE A 4 6.19 -7.50 -10.87
CA PHE A 4 5.07 -8.43 -10.76
C PHE A 4 3.98 -7.80 -9.89
N PRO A 5 2.71 -7.72 -10.37
CA PRO A 5 1.61 -7.19 -9.56
C PRO A 5 1.25 -8.19 -8.44
N ALA A 6 1.46 -7.77 -7.20
CA ALA A 6 1.13 -8.55 -6.02
C ALA A 6 0.53 -7.67 -4.93
N PHE A 7 -0.37 -8.23 -4.14
CA PHE A 7 -0.88 -7.61 -2.92
C PHE A 7 -0.14 -8.22 -1.71
N LEU A 8 0.51 -7.36 -0.92
CA LEU A 8 1.21 -7.78 0.29
C LEU A 8 0.23 -7.86 1.46
N LYS A 9 0.27 -8.95 2.19
CA LYS A 9 -0.46 -9.08 3.45
C LYS A 9 0.36 -8.44 4.57
N LEU A 10 -0.15 -7.35 5.15
CA LEU A 10 0.53 -6.59 6.21
C LEU A 10 0.06 -6.94 7.63
N ASP A 11 -0.88 -7.89 7.78
CA ASP A 11 -1.33 -8.34 9.10
C ASP A 11 -0.15 -8.83 9.94
N ASN A 12 0.02 -8.27 11.13
CA ASN A 12 1.13 -8.58 12.05
C ASN A 12 2.53 -8.35 11.44
N LYS A 13 2.65 -7.41 10.52
CA LYS A 13 3.92 -7.00 9.91
C LYS A 13 4.26 -5.59 10.37
N LYS A 14 5.39 -5.45 11.05
CA LYS A 14 5.93 -4.15 11.44
C LYS A 14 6.53 -3.44 10.23
N ILE A 15 6.25 -2.16 10.10
CA ILE A 15 6.78 -1.29 9.04
C ILE A 15 7.60 -0.18 9.67
N LEU A 16 8.78 0.08 9.14
CA LEU A 16 9.61 1.22 9.51
C LEU A 16 9.57 2.29 8.43
N ILE A 17 9.39 3.54 8.83
CA ILE A 17 9.62 4.70 7.98
C ILE A 17 10.87 5.42 8.50
N VAL A 18 11.88 5.57 7.65
CA VAL A 18 13.08 6.37 7.92
C VAL A 18 12.94 7.69 7.17
N GLY A 19 12.77 8.77 7.93
CA GLY A 19 12.49 10.11 7.41
C GLY A 19 11.21 10.71 7.97
N GLY A 20 11.15 12.05 8.03
CA GLY A 20 10.05 12.79 8.65
C GLY A 20 9.49 13.93 7.81
N GLY A 21 9.92 14.05 6.54
CA GLY A 21 9.51 15.09 5.61
C GLY A 21 8.15 14.84 4.95
N TYR A 22 7.82 15.68 3.97
CA TYR A 22 6.58 15.61 3.21
C TYR A 22 6.38 14.24 2.51
N ILE A 23 7.43 13.70 1.88
CA ILE A 23 7.35 12.43 1.16
C ILE A 23 7.13 11.25 2.14
N ALA A 24 7.80 11.28 3.31
CA ALA A 24 7.54 10.30 4.37
C ALA A 24 6.07 10.33 4.81
N TYR A 25 5.48 11.53 4.94
CA TYR A 25 4.07 11.69 5.28
C TYR A 25 3.12 11.14 4.21
N GLU A 26 3.41 11.36 2.91
CA GLU A 26 2.62 10.74 1.84
C GLU A 26 2.65 9.21 1.91
N LYS A 27 3.84 8.61 2.16
CA LYS A 27 3.97 7.17 2.32
C LYS A 27 3.25 6.66 3.56
N LEU A 28 3.33 7.40 4.66
CA LEU A 28 2.55 7.11 5.87
C LEU A 28 1.06 7.07 5.57
N GLY A 29 0.52 8.07 4.86
CA GLY A 29 -0.89 8.11 4.47
C GLY A 29 -1.33 6.87 3.68
N HIS A 30 -0.51 6.43 2.72
CA HIS A 30 -0.78 5.21 1.97
C HIS A 30 -0.79 3.94 2.84
N LEU A 31 0.13 3.83 3.80
CA LEU A 31 0.23 2.66 4.67
C LEU A 31 -0.90 2.59 5.69
N LEU A 32 -1.35 3.75 6.20
CA LEU A 32 -2.45 3.84 7.18
C LEU A 32 -3.78 3.31 6.65
N ASP A 33 -3.98 3.24 5.34
CA ASP A 33 -5.12 2.58 4.74
C ASP A 33 -5.14 1.06 4.98
N PHE A 34 -4.01 0.46 5.38
CA PHE A 34 -3.84 -0.99 5.47
C PHE A 34 -3.38 -1.47 6.84
N THR A 35 -2.58 -0.68 7.57
CA THR A 35 -2.04 -1.05 8.87
C THR A 35 -1.73 0.16 9.74
N LYS A 36 -1.66 -0.05 11.06
CA LYS A 36 -1.15 0.92 12.04
C LYS A 36 0.13 0.44 12.74
N ASP A 37 0.64 -0.74 12.39
CA ASP A 37 1.89 -1.26 12.95
C ASP A 37 3.10 -0.62 12.24
N ILE A 38 3.21 0.70 12.43
CA ILE A 38 4.17 1.57 11.78
C ILE A 38 4.99 2.29 12.85
N SER A 39 6.31 2.25 12.70
CA SER A 39 7.27 3.02 13.50
C SER A 39 7.99 4.02 12.59
N VAL A 40 8.38 5.14 13.17
CA VAL A 40 9.07 6.23 12.44
C VAL A 40 10.38 6.55 13.15
N ILE A 41 11.47 6.68 12.38
CA ILE A 41 12.75 7.21 12.83
C ILE A 41 13.07 8.42 11.96
N ALA A 42 13.29 9.59 12.59
CA ALA A 42 13.68 10.80 11.88
C ALA A 42 14.38 11.80 12.82
N LEU A 43 15.28 12.61 12.29
CA LEU A 43 15.89 13.73 13.02
C LEU A 43 14.89 14.85 13.26
N GLU A 44 14.05 15.13 12.26
CA GLU A 44 13.02 16.16 12.29
C GLU A 44 11.74 15.68 11.65
N LEU A 45 10.62 16.25 12.05
CA LEU A 45 9.31 15.99 11.48
C LEU A 45 8.73 17.25 10.84
N SER A 46 8.12 17.10 9.67
CA SER A 46 7.19 18.12 9.17
C SER A 46 5.95 18.20 10.07
N GLY A 47 5.23 19.32 10.03
CA GLY A 47 4.00 19.50 10.83
C GLY A 47 2.96 18.44 10.54
N ASP A 48 2.79 18.06 9.26
CA ASP A 48 1.84 17.02 8.84
C ASP A 48 2.26 15.63 9.32
N MET A 49 3.56 15.32 9.25
CA MET A 49 4.09 14.05 9.76
C MET A 49 3.90 13.92 11.27
N ALA A 50 4.21 14.98 12.03
CA ALA A 50 4.00 15.01 13.47
C ALA A 50 2.53 14.83 13.84
N LYS A 51 1.62 15.46 13.12
CA LYS A 51 0.17 15.29 13.27
C LYS A 51 -0.27 13.86 12.97
N GLY A 52 0.17 13.29 11.85
CA GLY A 52 -0.16 11.91 11.45
C GLY A 52 0.30 10.87 12.47
N ILE A 53 1.51 11.01 13.02
CA ILE A 53 2.04 10.15 14.09
C ILE A 53 1.16 10.24 15.35
N LYS A 54 0.81 11.46 15.77
CA LYS A 54 0.00 11.69 16.97
C LYS A 54 -1.42 11.14 16.82
N GLU A 55 -2.09 11.42 15.71
CA GLU A 55 -3.48 11.00 15.45
C GLU A 55 -3.62 9.48 15.37
N ASN A 56 -2.60 8.79 14.91
CA ASN A 56 -2.60 7.34 14.78
C ASN A 56 -1.86 6.61 15.91
N SER A 57 -1.34 7.35 16.92
CA SER A 57 -0.60 6.80 18.06
C SER A 57 0.59 5.92 17.64
N LEU A 58 1.33 6.36 16.61
CA LEU A 58 2.47 5.61 16.09
C LEU A 58 3.73 5.81 16.96
N LEU A 59 4.60 4.81 16.94
CA LEU A 59 5.91 4.91 17.59
C LEU A 59 6.82 5.86 16.78
N PHE A 60 7.48 6.76 17.49
CA PHE A 60 8.42 7.70 16.89
C PHE A 60 9.68 7.83 17.73
N GLU A 61 10.83 7.72 17.07
CA GLU A 61 12.13 7.99 17.68
C GLU A 61 12.81 9.17 16.98
N LYS A 62 13.07 10.24 17.75
CA LYS A 62 13.79 11.41 17.26
C LYS A 62 15.29 11.17 17.26
N ARG A 63 15.80 10.53 16.23
CA ARG A 63 17.23 10.23 16.02
C ARG A 63 17.55 9.90 14.58
N ALA A 64 18.84 9.81 14.27
CA ALA A 64 19.30 9.22 13.03
C ALA A 64 19.05 7.69 13.02
N TYR A 65 18.93 7.14 11.81
CA TYR A 65 18.96 5.70 11.58
C TYR A 65 20.30 5.11 12.07
N LYS A 66 20.25 3.88 12.57
CA LYS A 66 21.43 3.08 12.94
C LYS A 66 21.32 1.69 12.35
N THR A 67 22.42 1.15 11.89
CA THR A 67 22.51 -0.26 11.44
C THR A 67 21.92 -1.18 12.50
N GLY A 68 21.03 -2.06 12.11
CA GLY A 68 20.27 -2.96 12.98
C GLY A 68 18.84 -2.49 13.30
N ASP A 69 18.46 -1.26 12.99
CA ASP A 69 17.10 -0.75 13.27
C ASP A 69 16.00 -1.53 12.54
N ILE A 70 16.32 -2.11 11.38
CA ILE A 70 15.34 -2.85 10.55
C ILE A 70 15.15 -4.33 10.92
N LYS A 71 15.88 -4.85 11.91
CA LYS A 71 15.90 -6.30 12.23
C LYS A 71 14.53 -6.94 12.44
N GLU A 72 13.59 -6.20 13.04
CA GLU A 72 12.26 -6.71 13.36
C GLU A 72 11.16 -6.28 12.37
N PHE A 73 11.54 -5.56 11.32
CA PHE A 73 10.59 -5.01 10.37
C PHE A 73 10.50 -5.86 9.11
N ALA A 74 9.27 -6.03 8.62
CA ALA A 74 9.02 -6.73 7.36
C ALA A 74 9.14 -5.80 6.14
N VAL A 75 8.97 -4.49 6.36
CA VAL A 75 9.03 -3.47 5.32
C VAL A 75 9.73 -2.24 5.87
N VAL A 76 10.63 -1.65 5.10
CA VAL A 76 11.23 -0.34 5.38
C VAL A 76 10.98 0.63 4.23
N ILE A 77 10.52 1.83 4.57
CA ILE A 77 10.37 2.95 3.64
C ILE A 77 11.46 3.97 3.97
N VAL A 78 12.35 4.23 3.02
CA VAL A 78 13.47 5.16 3.19
C VAL A 78 13.13 6.46 2.45
N ALA A 79 12.74 7.47 3.20
CA ALA A 79 12.28 8.77 2.69
C ALA A 79 13.21 9.90 3.19
N VAL A 80 14.49 9.75 2.92
CA VAL A 80 15.55 10.71 3.23
C VAL A 80 16.28 11.10 1.95
N ASP A 81 16.75 12.34 1.88
CA ASP A 81 17.56 12.84 0.77
C ASP A 81 19.07 12.57 1.04
N ASP A 82 19.42 11.29 1.17
CA ASP A 82 20.78 10.81 1.43
C ASP A 82 20.97 9.47 0.69
N ILE A 83 21.51 9.53 -0.52
CA ILE A 83 21.70 8.36 -1.38
C ILE A 83 22.63 7.30 -0.75
N PRO A 84 23.77 7.66 -0.13
CA PRO A 84 24.58 6.71 0.62
C PRO A 84 23.79 5.95 1.69
N LEU A 85 23.00 6.65 2.51
CA LEU A 85 22.16 6.03 3.54
C LEU A 85 21.06 5.13 2.92
N GLN A 86 20.45 5.55 1.81
CA GLN A 86 19.48 4.71 1.09
C GLN A 86 20.11 3.38 0.64
N ALA A 87 21.31 3.43 0.06
CA ALA A 87 22.06 2.26 -0.36
C ALA A 87 22.44 1.35 0.82
N GLU A 88 22.84 1.93 1.94
CA GLU A 88 23.19 1.20 3.17
C GLU A 88 21.96 0.44 3.70
N ILE A 89 20.81 1.12 3.87
CA ILE A 89 19.58 0.51 4.38
C ILE A 89 19.09 -0.56 3.40
N PHE A 90 19.18 -0.33 2.09
CA PHE A 90 18.82 -1.34 1.09
C PHE A 90 19.70 -2.60 1.18
N ALA A 91 21.01 -2.45 1.31
CA ALA A 91 21.93 -3.57 1.47
C ALA A 91 21.66 -4.33 2.79
N GLU A 92 21.39 -3.61 3.87
CA GLU A 92 21.03 -4.20 5.15
C GLU A 92 19.68 -4.94 5.09
N SER A 93 18.69 -4.41 4.36
CA SER A 93 17.36 -5.03 4.23
C SER A 93 17.43 -6.46 3.68
N LYS A 94 18.41 -6.76 2.82
CA LYS A 94 18.62 -8.12 2.26
C LYS A 94 19.08 -9.11 3.32
N GLN A 95 19.81 -8.67 4.34
CA GLN A 95 20.29 -9.53 5.42
C GLN A 95 19.14 -9.98 6.34
N TYR A 96 18.09 -9.16 6.47
CA TYR A 96 16.94 -9.43 7.35
C TYR A 96 15.67 -9.83 6.61
N ASN A 97 15.71 -10.04 5.28
CA ASN A 97 14.54 -10.30 4.45
C ASN A 97 13.45 -9.22 4.61
N CYS A 98 13.86 -7.98 4.84
CA CYS A 98 13.00 -6.81 4.93
C CYS A 98 12.81 -6.24 3.52
N LEU A 99 11.57 -6.03 3.08
CA LEU A 99 11.30 -5.37 1.80
C LEU A 99 11.59 -3.88 1.91
N CYS A 100 12.41 -3.35 1.01
CA CYS A 100 12.81 -1.95 1.00
C CYS A 100 12.16 -1.18 -0.15
N ASN A 101 11.71 0.04 0.15
CA ASN A 101 11.36 1.05 -0.83
C ASN A 101 12.08 2.36 -0.49
N SER A 102 13.03 2.76 -1.31
CA SER A 102 13.71 4.05 -1.21
C SER A 102 13.06 5.05 -2.16
N VAL A 103 12.64 6.16 -1.60
CA VAL A 103 11.97 7.20 -2.39
C VAL A 103 12.96 7.80 -3.38
N ASP A 104 12.50 8.01 -4.61
CA ASP A 104 13.26 8.56 -5.74
C ASP A 104 14.50 7.76 -6.18
N SER A 105 14.68 6.53 -5.66
CA SER A 105 15.82 5.66 -5.99
C SER A 105 15.35 4.26 -6.41
N VAL A 106 15.05 4.10 -7.69
CA VAL A 106 14.52 2.83 -8.25
C VAL A 106 15.44 1.63 -7.99
N ASP A 107 16.76 1.87 -7.98
CA ASP A 107 17.76 0.81 -7.76
C ASP A 107 17.74 0.27 -6.32
N TYR A 108 17.19 1.02 -5.37
CA TYR A 108 17.07 0.64 -3.96
C TYR A 108 15.63 0.30 -3.56
N CYS A 109 14.87 -0.28 -4.51
CA CYS A 109 13.47 -0.66 -4.30
C CYS A 109 13.21 -2.13 -4.64
N ASP A 110 12.64 -2.88 -3.69
CA ASP A 110 12.07 -4.20 -3.95
C ASP A 110 10.67 -4.11 -4.55
N PHE A 111 9.95 -3.04 -4.26
CA PHE A 111 8.59 -2.79 -4.72
C PHE A 111 8.35 -1.30 -4.94
N ILE A 112 7.31 -0.98 -5.66
CA ILE A 112 6.86 0.40 -5.89
C ILE A 112 5.48 0.63 -5.27
N PHE A 113 5.17 1.89 -4.92
CA PHE A 113 3.81 2.29 -4.57
C PHE A 113 3.03 2.57 -5.85
N PRO A 114 1.99 1.78 -6.15
CA PRO A 114 1.10 2.07 -7.28
C PRO A 114 0.16 3.23 -6.96
N SER A 115 -0.44 3.83 -7.98
CA SER A 115 -1.67 4.60 -7.78
C SER A 115 -2.80 3.63 -7.51
N TYR A 116 -3.60 3.82 -6.44
CA TYR A 116 -4.61 2.82 -6.07
C TYR A 116 -5.96 3.43 -5.68
N ILE A 117 -6.98 2.60 -5.78
CA ILE A 117 -8.34 2.83 -5.27
C ILE A 117 -8.57 1.82 -4.16
N LYS A 118 -9.09 2.28 -3.02
CA LYS A 118 -9.57 1.41 -1.95
C LYS A 118 -10.99 1.80 -1.58
N LYS A 119 -11.94 0.88 -1.78
CA LYS A 119 -13.33 0.97 -1.35
C LYS A 119 -13.69 -0.33 -0.63
N ASP A 120 -13.74 -0.31 0.68
CA ASP A 120 -14.00 -1.49 1.52
C ASP A 120 -13.11 -2.70 1.16
N ASN A 121 -13.71 -3.77 0.64
CA ASN A 121 -13.02 -4.98 0.22
C ASN A 121 -12.43 -4.90 -1.21
N LEU A 122 -12.70 -3.81 -1.95
CA LEU A 122 -12.12 -3.60 -3.28
C LEU A 122 -10.81 -2.83 -3.18
N THR A 123 -9.78 -3.37 -3.81
CA THR A 123 -8.54 -2.63 -4.08
C THR A 123 -8.17 -2.79 -5.55
N ILE A 124 -7.89 -1.68 -6.22
CA ILE A 124 -7.39 -1.65 -7.60
C ILE A 124 -6.07 -0.90 -7.58
N ALA A 125 -5.02 -1.50 -8.08
CA ALA A 125 -3.70 -0.90 -8.22
C ALA A 125 -3.39 -0.63 -9.69
N VAL A 126 -2.87 0.56 -9.99
CA VAL A 126 -2.51 1.02 -11.34
C VAL A 126 -1.05 1.41 -11.34
N SER A 127 -0.26 0.81 -12.21
CA SER A 127 1.14 1.15 -12.42
C SER A 127 1.43 1.28 -13.91
N THR A 128 2.31 2.21 -14.24
CA THR A 128 2.90 2.36 -15.58
C THR A 128 4.40 1.98 -15.55
N SER A 129 4.84 1.27 -14.52
CA SER A 129 6.25 0.89 -14.31
C SER A 129 7.22 2.09 -14.38
N GLY A 130 6.76 3.25 -13.87
CA GLY A 130 7.55 4.48 -13.90
C GLY A 130 7.43 5.30 -15.20
N ALA A 131 6.82 4.77 -16.25
CA ALA A 131 6.74 5.47 -17.54
C ALA A 131 5.92 6.79 -17.47
N SER A 132 4.83 6.83 -16.69
CA SER A 132 4.01 8.02 -16.54
C SER A 132 3.20 8.02 -15.23
N PRO A 133 3.71 8.60 -14.15
CA PRO A 133 2.95 8.77 -12.90
C PRO A 133 1.64 9.55 -13.11
N ALA A 134 1.67 10.57 -13.99
CA ALA A 134 0.48 11.34 -14.35
C ALA A 134 -0.61 10.47 -14.98
N MET A 135 -0.24 9.58 -15.92
CA MET A 135 -1.19 8.66 -16.56
C MET A 135 -1.78 7.68 -15.52
N ALA A 136 -0.96 7.11 -14.64
CA ALA A 136 -1.42 6.24 -13.57
C ALA A 136 -2.44 6.96 -12.66
N LYS A 137 -2.17 8.23 -12.29
CA LYS A 137 -3.07 9.08 -11.50
C LYS A 137 -4.40 9.31 -12.22
N HIS A 138 -4.38 9.74 -13.48
CA HIS A 138 -5.61 10.03 -14.23
C HIS A 138 -6.43 8.77 -14.50
N LEU A 139 -5.77 7.64 -14.81
CA LEU A 139 -6.45 6.36 -14.96
C LEU A 139 -7.11 5.91 -13.65
N ARG A 140 -6.44 6.08 -12.51
CA ARG A 140 -7.05 5.83 -11.19
C ARG A 140 -8.30 6.67 -10.98
N ILE A 141 -8.25 7.98 -11.26
CA ILE A 141 -9.41 8.88 -11.11
C ILE A 141 -10.56 8.44 -12.02
N TYR A 142 -10.25 8.11 -13.28
CA TYR A 142 -11.24 7.61 -14.24
C TYR A 142 -11.92 6.34 -13.73
N LEU A 143 -11.16 5.34 -13.32
CA LEU A 143 -11.68 4.09 -12.78
C LEU A 143 -12.48 4.31 -11.50
N GLN A 144 -12.03 5.20 -10.61
CA GLN A 144 -12.73 5.52 -9.37
C GLN A 144 -14.14 6.08 -9.62
N ASN A 145 -14.31 6.89 -10.67
CA ASN A 145 -15.62 7.46 -11.05
C ASN A 145 -16.57 6.42 -11.66
N LEU A 146 -16.03 5.34 -12.23
CA LEU A 146 -16.85 4.25 -12.77
C LEU A 146 -17.37 3.31 -11.68
N ILE A 147 -16.69 3.22 -10.53
CA ILE A 147 -17.03 2.26 -9.49
C ILE A 147 -18.16 2.84 -8.63
N PRO A 148 -19.35 2.19 -8.58
CA PRO A 148 -20.47 2.66 -7.78
C PRO A 148 -20.17 2.55 -6.27
N ASP A 149 -20.80 3.38 -5.47
CA ASP A 149 -20.63 3.36 -4.02
C ASP A 149 -21.16 2.07 -3.38
N SER A 150 -22.12 1.40 -4.02
CA SER A 150 -22.66 0.11 -3.58
C SER A 150 -21.70 -1.08 -3.73
N ILE A 151 -20.47 -0.89 -4.24
CA ILE A 151 -19.51 -1.99 -4.44
C ILE A 151 -19.13 -2.70 -3.14
N GLY A 152 -19.01 -1.95 -2.04
CA GLY A 152 -18.69 -2.50 -0.73
C GLY A 152 -19.74 -3.47 -0.24
N GLU A 153 -21.01 -3.08 -0.30
CA GLU A 153 -22.17 -3.92 0.07
C GLU A 153 -22.26 -5.17 -0.80
N PHE A 154 -22.10 -5.00 -2.12
CA PHE A 154 -22.10 -6.12 -3.04
C PHE A 154 -20.98 -7.12 -2.75
N LEU A 155 -19.77 -6.68 -2.49
CA LEU A 155 -18.65 -7.57 -2.17
C LEU A 155 -18.83 -8.25 -0.82
N GLN A 156 -19.46 -7.59 0.15
CA GLN A 156 -19.81 -8.22 1.43
C GLN A 156 -20.85 -9.33 1.22
N GLU A 157 -21.89 -9.08 0.43
CA GLU A 157 -22.87 -10.10 0.06
C GLU A 157 -22.21 -11.31 -0.62
N MET A 158 -21.32 -11.08 -1.59
CA MET A 158 -20.57 -12.13 -2.28
C MET A 158 -19.70 -12.96 -1.32
N LYS A 159 -19.07 -12.30 -0.34
CA LYS A 159 -18.28 -12.96 0.71
C LYS A 159 -19.14 -13.86 1.60
N ASP A 160 -20.34 -13.42 1.95
CA ASP A 160 -21.24 -14.18 2.81
C ASP A 160 -21.85 -15.37 2.05
N LEU A 161 -22.23 -15.20 0.79
CA LEU A 161 -22.64 -16.31 -0.07
C LEU A 161 -21.55 -17.37 -0.24
N ARG A 162 -20.28 -16.96 -0.36
CA ARG A 162 -19.15 -17.92 -0.42
C ARG A 162 -18.95 -18.71 0.85
N LYS A 163 -19.37 -18.20 2.02
CA LYS A 163 -19.29 -18.89 3.30
C LYS A 163 -20.46 -19.83 3.55
N THR A 164 -21.67 -19.40 3.18
CA THR A 164 -22.93 -20.11 3.51
C THR A 164 -23.25 -21.20 2.52
N LEU A 165 -22.95 -21.03 1.24
CA LEU A 165 -23.28 -22.00 0.21
C LEU A 165 -22.28 -23.16 0.14
N PRO A 166 -22.74 -24.40 -0.13
CA PRO A 166 -21.88 -25.57 -0.33
C PRO A 166 -20.83 -25.32 -1.42
N LYS A 167 -19.61 -25.79 -1.19
CA LYS A 167 -18.55 -25.73 -2.20
C LYS A 167 -18.91 -26.59 -3.42
N GLY A 168 -18.77 -26.05 -4.64
CA GLY A 168 -19.06 -26.81 -5.86
C GLY A 168 -19.17 -25.92 -7.09
N LYS A 169 -19.37 -26.57 -8.24
CA LYS A 169 -19.49 -25.90 -9.55
C LYS A 169 -20.71 -24.97 -9.62
N GLU A 170 -21.83 -25.37 -9.03
CA GLU A 170 -23.06 -24.56 -9.01
C GLU A 170 -22.88 -23.25 -8.26
N ARG A 171 -22.22 -23.28 -7.08
CA ARG A 171 -21.88 -22.05 -6.35
C ARG A 171 -20.99 -21.14 -7.19
N MET A 172 -19.97 -21.68 -7.85
CA MET A 172 -19.07 -20.90 -8.70
C MET A 172 -19.84 -20.23 -9.84
N LYS A 173 -20.71 -20.97 -10.54
CA LYS A 173 -21.54 -20.45 -11.63
C LYS A 173 -22.49 -19.34 -11.15
N MET A 174 -23.18 -19.56 -10.05
CA MET A 174 -24.09 -18.55 -9.48
C MET A 174 -23.35 -17.25 -9.08
N LEU A 175 -22.18 -17.37 -8.44
CA LEU A 175 -21.38 -16.20 -8.05
C LEU A 175 -20.83 -15.45 -9.26
N ASP A 176 -20.42 -16.17 -10.31
CA ASP A 176 -19.95 -15.60 -11.57
C ASP A 176 -21.07 -14.80 -12.28
N GLU A 177 -22.25 -15.42 -12.45
CA GLU A 177 -23.42 -14.75 -13.03
C GLU A 177 -23.84 -13.52 -12.24
N LYS A 178 -23.79 -13.60 -10.90
CA LYS A 178 -24.12 -12.46 -10.02
C LYS A 178 -23.11 -11.31 -10.20
N ALA A 179 -21.82 -11.62 -10.27
CA ALA A 179 -20.78 -10.62 -10.51
C ALA A 179 -20.91 -9.98 -11.90
N LYS A 180 -21.15 -10.80 -12.94
CA LYS A 180 -21.38 -10.31 -14.29
C LYS A 180 -22.58 -9.36 -14.36
N ASN A 181 -23.72 -9.74 -13.82
CA ASN A 181 -24.95 -8.93 -13.79
C ASN A 181 -24.75 -7.63 -13.01
N TYR A 182 -23.89 -7.63 -11.98
CA TYR A 182 -23.57 -6.41 -11.23
C TYR A 182 -22.73 -5.44 -12.07
N ILE A 183 -21.70 -5.92 -12.77
CA ILE A 183 -20.85 -5.09 -13.64
C ILE A 183 -21.63 -4.54 -14.84
N GLU A 184 -22.52 -5.33 -15.47
CA GLU A 184 -23.32 -4.87 -16.61
C GLU A 184 -24.21 -3.65 -16.27
N LYS A 185 -24.63 -3.52 -15.02
CA LYS A 185 -25.36 -2.35 -14.56
C LYS A 185 -24.54 -1.05 -14.49
N TRP A 186 -23.20 -1.14 -14.51
CA TRP A 186 -22.33 0.05 -14.52
C TRP A 186 -22.30 0.72 -15.89
N SER A 187 -22.43 -0.06 -16.96
CA SER A 187 -22.41 0.42 -18.34
C SER A 187 -23.65 1.20 -18.76
N ASN A 188 -24.71 1.16 -17.93
CA ASN A 188 -26.00 1.80 -18.20
C ASN A 188 -26.21 3.07 -17.35
N ARG A 189 -25.12 3.66 -16.81
CA ARG A 189 -25.17 4.92 -16.02
C ARG A 189 -24.57 6.10 -16.76
#